data_31c1e149918e28cafdf411182e04df42
#
_entry.id   31c1e149918e28cafdf411182e04df42
#
_cell.length_a   1.000
_cell.length_b   1.000
_cell.length_c   1.000
_cell.angle_alpha   90.00
_cell.angle_beta   90.00
_cell.angle_gamma   90.00
#
_symmetry.space_group_name_H-M   'P 1'
#
loop_
_entity.id
_entity.type
_entity.pdbx_description
1 polymer ?
#
loop_
_entity_poly.entity_id
_entity_poly.type
_entity_poly.pdbx_seq_one_letter_code
_entity_poly.pdbx_strand_id
1 'polypeptide(L)'
;MKIIAVNKSASFEYFIEEKYEAGIVLEGAEVKSLRAGKASLNESFCEIRRGEVYLKNMHIAIYDKSGAFSTKDSRRDRKLLLHRAEIHKIVGKVNERGYTLVPLKLYFKDALVKMEVALCKGKHTYDKKQSLAERDQKRALDRAIKEYRH
;
A
#
# COMPACT_ATOMS: atom_id res chain seq x y z
N MET A 1 -9.58 -10.56 -15.53
CA MET A 1 -8.94 -9.55 -14.70
C MET A 1 -7.98 -8.73 -15.53
N LYS A 2 -8.09 -7.42 -15.48
CA LYS A 2 -7.21 -6.55 -16.24
C LYS A 2 -6.37 -5.70 -15.28
N ILE A 3 -5.07 -5.85 -15.31
CA ILE A 3 -4.18 -5.13 -14.41
C ILE A 3 -3.97 -3.71 -14.88
N ILE A 4 -4.12 -2.75 -13.97
CA ILE A 4 -3.97 -1.33 -14.26
C ILE A 4 -2.59 -0.84 -13.84
N ALA A 5 -2.17 -1.19 -12.64
CA ALA A 5 -0.89 -0.75 -12.11
C ALA A 5 -0.34 -1.78 -11.13
N VAL A 6 0.98 -1.87 -11.02
CA VAL A 6 1.65 -2.83 -10.16
C VAL A 6 2.70 -2.09 -9.34
N ASN A 7 2.83 -2.47 -8.07
CA ASN A 7 3.88 -1.93 -7.21
C ASN A 7 5.11 -2.83 -7.39
N LYS A 8 6.00 -2.44 -8.28
CA LYS A 8 7.11 -3.30 -8.68
C LYS A 8 8.15 -3.51 -7.59
N SER A 9 8.28 -2.60 -6.66
CA SER A 9 9.30 -2.73 -5.64
C SER A 9 8.88 -3.60 -4.46
N ALA A 10 7.60 -3.95 -4.36
CA ALA A 10 7.11 -4.66 -3.19
C ALA A 10 7.81 -5.97 -2.92
N SER A 11 8.05 -6.77 -3.95
CA SER A 11 8.67 -8.07 -3.76
C SER A 11 10.14 -7.96 -3.37
N PHE A 12 10.77 -6.82 -3.67
CA PHE A 12 12.16 -6.62 -3.30
C PHE A 12 12.29 -6.08 -1.89
N GLU A 13 11.32 -5.32 -1.45
CA GLU A 13 11.40 -4.65 -0.14
C GLU A 13 10.71 -5.40 0.98
N TYR A 14 9.80 -6.30 0.65
CA TYR A 14 8.97 -6.97 1.65
C TYR A 14 8.85 -8.46 1.44
N PHE A 15 8.72 -9.18 2.57
CA PHE A 15 8.31 -10.57 2.54
C PHE A 15 6.79 -10.55 2.62
N ILE A 16 6.13 -11.05 1.60
CA ILE A 16 4.67 -11.05 1.53
C ILE A 16 4.14 -12.25 2.31
N GLU A 17 3.32 -11.98 3.30
CA GLU A 17 2.80 -13.03 4.14
C GLU A 17 1.36 -13.41 3.82
N GLU A 18 0.49 -12.44 3.64
CA GLU A 18 -0.90 -12.71 3.34
C GLU A 18 -1.46 -11.63 2.43
N LYS A 19 -2.27 -12.02 1.45
CA LYS A 19 -2.85 -11.08 0.48
C LYS A 19 -4.34 -10.95 0.69
N TYR A 20 -4.86 -9.76 0.42
CA TYR A 20 -6.28 -9.46 0.52
C TYR A 20 -6.74 -8.70 -0.71
N GLU A 21 -7.97 -8.93 -1.13
CA GLU A 21 -8.56 -8.17 -2.22
C GLU A 21 -9.50 -7.14 -1.62
N ALA A 22 -9.25 -5.88 -1.88
CA ALA A 22 -10.02 -4.78 -1.34
C ALA A 22 -10.78 -4.07 -2.44
N GLY A 23 -11.96 -3.57 -2.13
CA GLY A 23 -12.62 -2.60 -2.99
C GLY A 23 -11.95 -1.25 -2.76
N ILE A 24 -12.20 -0.31 -3.63
CA ILE A 24 -11.64 1.03 -3.48
C ILE A 24 -12.68 2.07 -3.86
N VAL A 25 -12.82 3.09 -3.04
CA VAL A 25 -13.79 4.15 -3.27
C VAL A 25 -13.20 5.17 -4.24
N LEU A 26 -13.80 5.29 -5.41
CA LEU A 26 -13.30 6.15 -6.47
C LEU A 26 -14.38 7.08 -6.99
N GLU A 27 -13.97 8.19 -7.59
CA GLU A 27 -14.87 9.09 -8.27
C GLU A 27 -14.94 8.70 -9.74
N GLY A 28 -15.98 9.12 -10.44
CA GLY A 28 -16.16 8.76 -11.85
C GLY A 28 -14.99 9.15 -12.73
N ALA A 29 -14.42 10.33 -12.49
CA ALA A 29 -13.28 10.78 -13.29
C ALA A 29 -12.06 9.89 -13.07
N GLU A 30 -11.90 9.37 -11.85
CA GLU A 30 -10.80 8.46 -11.56
C GLU A 30 -10.99 7.14 -12.27
N VAL A 31 -12.20 6.61 -12.28
CA VAL A 31 -12.48 5.34 -12.96
C VAL A 31 -12.20 5.49 -14.45
N LYS A 32 -12.56 6.63 -15.02
CA LYS A 32 -12.33 6.88 -16.43
C LYS A 32 -10.82 6.87 -16.73
N SER A 33 -10.02 7.50 -15.87
CA SER A 33 -8.58 7.50 -16.04
C SER A 33 -7.99 6.10 -15.90
N LEU A 34 -8.53 5.31 -15.00
CA LEU A 34 -8.06 3.93 -14.81
C LEU A 34 -8.33 3.08 -16.05
N ARG A 35 -9.44 3.32 -16.74
CA ARG A 35 -9.71 2.60 -17.97
C ARG A 35 -8.66 2.91 -19.03
N ALA A 36 -8.09 4.10 -18.98
CA ALA A 36 -7.03 4.49 -19.88
C ALA A 36 -5.64 4.13 -19.36
N GLY A 37 -5.56 3.45 -18.22
CA GLY A 37 -4.29 3.04 -17.64
C GLY A 37 -3.47 4.15 -17.03
N LYS A 38 -4.10 5.24 -16.65
CA LYS A 38 -3.40 6.43 -16.17
C LYS A 38 -3.27 6.45 -14.65
N ALA A 39 -2.57 5.50 -14.10
CA ALA A 39 -2.37 5.43 -12.65
C ALA A 39 -0.99 4.88 -12.33
N SER A 40 -0.47 5.23 -11.15
CA SER A 40 0.80 4.73 -10.67
C SER A 40 0.71 4.42 -9.19
N LEU A 41 1.25 3.28 -8.81
CA LEU A 41 1.34 2.88 -7.42
C LEU A 41 2.71 3.21 -6.82
N ASN A 42 3.58 3.88 -7.57
CA ASN A 42 4.89 4.24 -7.05
C ASN A 42 4.74 5.12 -5.82
N GLU A 43 5.44 4.73 -4.76
CA GLU A 43 5.43 5.46 -3.50
C GLU A 43 4.08 5.49 -2.79
N SER A 44 3.13 4.67 -3.22
CA SER A 44 1.86 4.58 -2.52
C SER A 44 2.02 3.67 -1.31
N PHE A 45 1.17 3.86 -0.32
CA PHE A 45 1.20 3.04 0.88
C PHE A 45 -0.19 3.02 1.52
N CYS A 46 -0.40 2.08 2.42
CA CYS A 46 -1.67 1.97 3.13
C CYS A 46 -1.54 2.54 4.53
N GLU A 47 -2.60 3.19 5.00
CA GLU A 47 -2.65 3.73 6.34
C GLU A 47 -3.91 3.23 7.03
N ILE A 48 -3.80 2.81 8.27
CA ILE A 48 -4.95 2.39 9.05
C ILE A 48 -5.30 3.55 9.98
N ARG A 49 -6.54 4.03 9.87
CA ARG A 49 -6.97 5.17 10.64
C ARG A 49 -8.38 4.91 11.16
N ARG A 50 -8.53 4.92 12.47
CA ARG A 50 -9.83 4.69 13.11
C ARG A 50 -10.54 3.41 12.65
N GLY A 51 -9.77 2.33 12.50
CA GLY A 51 -10.34 1.06 12.09
C GLY A 51 -10.67 0.94 10.62
N GLU A 52 -10.25 1.93 9.82
CA GLU A 52 -10.46 1.89 8.38
C GLU A 52 -9.11 1.91 7.68
N VAL A 53 -9.07 1.40 6.46
CA VAL A 53 -7.83 1.33 5.70
C VAL A 53 -7.92 2.31 4.53
N TYR A 54 -6.88 3.11 4.36
CA TYR A 54 -6.81 4.10 3.29
C TYR A 54 -5.58 3.87 2.44
N LEU A 55 -5.72 4.06 1.14
CA LEU A 55 -4.60 4.03 0.22
C LEU A 55 -4.15 5.47 0.03
N LYS A 56 -2.88 5.73 0.30
CA LYS A 56 -2.33 7.06 0.23
C LYS A 56 -1.33 7.18 -0.88
N ASN A 57 -1.28 8.35 -1.47
CA ASN A 57 -0.27 8.72 -2.47
C ASN A 57 -0.28 7.94 -3.78
N MET A 58 -1.38 7.26 -4.10
CA MET A 58 -1.50 6.67 -5.43
C MET A 58 -1.90 7.76 -6.41
N HIS A 59 -1.16 7.88 -7.49
CA HIS A 59 -1.45 8.89 -8.50
C HIS A 59 -2.45 8.35 -9.51
N ILE A 60 -3.51 9.11 -9.75
CA ILE A 60 -4.43 8.85 -10.85
C ILE A 60 -4.56 10.17 -11.59
N ALA A 61 -4.19 10.19 -12.87
CA ALA A 61 -4.27 11.40 -13.66
C ALA A 61 -5.74 11.78 -13.83
N ILE A 62 -6.10 13.00 -13.49
CA ILE A 62 -7.47 13.47 -13.57
C ILE A 62 -7.51 14.66 -14.50
N TYR A 63 -8.36 14.58 -15.52
CA TYR A 63 -8.48 15.62 -16.52
C TYR A 63 -9.86 16.24 -16.45
N ASP A 64 -9.95 17.52 -16.81
CA ASP A 64 -11.25 18.18 -16.87
C ASP A 64 -11.92 17.83 -18.20
N LYS A 65 -13.06 18.44 -18.50
CA LYS A 65 -13.82 18.12 -19.69
C LYS A 65 -13.09 18.48 -20.98
N SER A 66 -12.15 19.40 -20.91
CA SER A 66 -11.42 19.80 -22.11
C SER A 66 -10.19 18.93 -22.33
N GLY A 67 -9.92 17.98 -21.43
CA GLY A 67 -8.74 17.14 -21.54
C GLY A 67 -7.53 17.66 -20.82
N ALA A 68 -7.64 18.81 -20.18
CA ALA A 68 -6.54 19.36 -19.40
C ALA A 68 -6.55 18.80 -18.00
N PHE A 69 -5.41 18.85 -17.32
CA PHE A 69 -5.33 18.37 -15.96
C PHE A 69 -6.33 19.12 -15.08
N SER A 70 -7.07 18.38 -14.29
CA SER A 70 -8.01 18.95 -13.36
C SER A 70 -7.24 19.55 -12.19
N THR A 71 -7.87 20.49 -11.49
CA THR A 71 -7.30 21.04 -10.26
C THR A 71 -7.54 20.09 -9.08
N LYS A 72 -8.27 19.01 -9.28
CA LYS A 72 -8.48 18.04 -8.21
C LYS A 72 -7.19 17.33 -7.88
N ASP A 73 -7.06 16.93 -6.62
CA ASP A 73 -5.86 16.26 -6.15
C ASP A 73 -5.77 14.85 -6.74
N SER A 74 -4.78 14.62 -7.59
CA SER A 74 -4.58 13.32 -8.22
C SER A 74 -4.03 12.28 -7.25
N ARG A 75 -3.58 12.70 -6.08
CA ARG A 75 -3.02 11.79 -5.07
C ARG A 75 -3.80 11.81 -3.77
N ARG A 76 -5.09 12.11 -3.83
CA ARG A 76 -5.91 12.15 -2.63
C ARG A 76 -5.98 10.79 -1.96
N ASP A 77 -6.31 10.77 -0.67
CA ASP A 77 -6.49 9.52 0.06
C ASP A 77 -7.74 8.82 -0.47
N ARG A 78 -7.64 7.50 -0.64
CA ARG A 78 -8.77 6.72 -1.12
C ARG A 78 -9.03 5.60 -0.15
N LYS A 79 -10.29 5.45 0.25
CA LYS A 79 -10.65 4.43 1.21
C LYS A 79 -10.69 3.06 0.56
N LEU A 80 -10.14 2.07 1.23
CA LEU A 80 -10.20 0.70 0.79
C LEU A 80 -11.30 -0.03 1.54
N LEU A 81 -12.02 -0.90 0.85
CA LEU A 81 -13.14 -1.62 1.43
C LEU A 81 -12.76 -3.07 1.64
N LEU A 82 -12.68 -3.46 2.90
CA LEU A 82 -12.33 -4.81 3.28
C LEU A 82 -13.38 -5.30 4.28
N HIS A 83 -13.50 -6.59 4.44
CA HIS A 83 -14.41 -7.14 5.42
C HIS A 83 -13.90 -6.80 6.81
N ARG A 84 -14.82 -6.60 7.74
CA ARG A 84 -14.43 -6.24 9.10
C ARG A 84 -13.46 -7.26 9.72
N ALA A 85 -13.70 -8.53 9.47
CA ALA A 85 -12.82 -9.57 9.99
C ALA A 85 -11.40 -9.43 9.42
N GLU A 86 -11.29 -9.04 8.14
CA GLU A 86 -9.99 -8.83 7.53
C GLU A 86 -9.29 -7.64 8.14
N ILE A 87 -10.03 -6.56 8.38
CA ILE A 87 -9.45 -5.36 8.97
C ILE A 87 -8.95 -5.66 10.38
N HIS A 88 -9.72 -6.42 11.16
CA HIS A 88 -9.31 -6.79 12.51
C HIS A 88 -8.00 -7.57 12.50
N LYS A 89 -7.87 -8.50 11.58
CA LYS A 89 -6.67 -9.30 11.49
C LYS A 89 -5.49 -8.44 11.07
N ILE A 90 -5.70 -7.56 10.11
CA ILE A 90 -4.66 -6.67 9.63
C ILE A 90 -4.19 -5.74 10.74
N VAL A 91 -5.13 -5.14 11.47
CA VAL A 91 -4.77 -4.23 12.55
C VAL A 91 -3.97 -4.95 13.62
N GLY A 92 -4.37 -6.17 13.96
CA GLY A 92 -3.65 -6.95 14.96
C GLY A 92 -2.21 -7.22 14.54
N LYS A 93 -2.01 -7.56 13.27
CA LYS A 93 -0.67 -7.86 12.78
C LYS A 93 0.18 -6.61 12.60
N VAL A 94 -0.42 -5.53 12.15
CA VAL A 94 0.34 -4.29 11.94
C VAL A 94 0.82 -3.72 13.27
N ASN A 95 0.10 -4.01 14.35
CA ASN A 95 0.54 -3.59 15.66
C ASN A 95 1.72 -4.43 16.16
N GLU A 96 2.01 -5.55 15.49
CA GLU A 96 3.18 -6.33 15.83
C GLU A 96 4.37 -5.75 15.10
N ARG A 97 5.54 -5.95 15.70
CA ARG A 97 6.74 -5.38 15.14
C ARG A 97 7.07 -5.89 13.77
N GLY A 98 7.35 -5.01 12.86
CA GLY A 98 7.82 -5.39 11.53
C GLY A 98 6.77 -5.65 10.47
N TYR A 99 5.49 -5.63 10.84
CA TYR A 99 4.43 -5.85 9.86
C TYR A 99 3.86 -4.54 9.33
N THR A 100 3.51 -4.53 8.06
CA THR A 100 2.87 -3.38 7.43
C THR A 100 1.95 -3.86 6.32
N LEU A 101 1.06 -3.02 5.87
CA LEU A 101 0.14 -3.34 4.78
C LEU A 101 0.60 -2.60 3.54
N VAL A 102 0.85 -3.33 2.47
CA VAL A 102 1.43 -2.78 1.25
C VAL A 102 0.50 -2.99 0.07
N PRO A 103 0.24 -1.95 -0.74
CA PRO A 103 -0.56 -2.14 -1.95
C PRO A 103 0.30 -2.82 -3.00
N LEU A 104 -0.21 -3.86 -3.64
CA LEU A 104 0.54 -4.63 -4.62
C LEU A 104 0.13 -4.35 -6.05
N LYS A 105 -1.16 -4.34 -6.33
CA LYS A 105 -1.62 -4.07 -7.69
C LYS A 105 -3.06 -3.61 -7.72
N LEU A 106 -3.37 -2.85 -8.75
CA LEU A 106 -4.71 -2.33 -8.99
C LEU A 106 -5.20 -2.95 -10.27
N TYR A 107 -6.43 -3.42 -10.30
CA TYR A 107 -6.95 -4.12 -11.46
C TYR A 107 -8.47 -4.02 -11.57
N PHE A 108 -8.97 -4.30 -12.78
CA PHE A 108 -10.40 -4.44 -12.97
C PHE A 108 -10.74 -5.91 -12.83
N LYS A 109 -11.78 -6.19 -12.07
CA LYS A 109 -12.32 -7.54 -11.98
C LYS A 109 -13.77 -7.37 -12.40
N ASP A 110 -14.08 -7.86 -13.59
CA ASP A 110 -15.35 -7.56 -14.25
C ASP A 110 -15.45 -6.04 -14.40
N ALA A 111 -16.48 -5.43 -13.92
CA ALA A 111 -16.64 -3.98 -14.05
C ALA A 111 -16.17 -3.21 -12.82
N LEU A 112 -15.62 -3.91 -11.84
CA LEU A 112 -15.22 -3.29 -10.58
C LEU A 112 -13.72 -3.11 -10.48
N VAL A 113 -13.29 -2.04 -9.83
CA VAL A 113 -11.87 -1.81 -9.58
C VAL A 113 -11.53 -2.41 -8.23
N LYS A 114 -10.50 -3.23 -8.19
CA LYS A 114 -10.05 -3.86 -6.97
C LYS A 114 -8.58 -3.57 -6.74
N MET A 115 -8.18 -3.61 -5.48
CA MET A 115 -6.79 -3.41 -5.09
C MET A 115 -6.33 -4.63 -4.32
N GLU A 116 -5.22 -5.23 -4.74
CA GLU A 116 -4.63 -6.30 -3.97
C GLU A 116 -3.66 -5.68 -2.99
N VAL A 117 -3.87 -5.94 -1.72
CA VAL A 117 -2.96 -5.45 -0.67
C VAL A 117 -2.41 -6.66 0.06
N ALA A 118 -1.27 -6.51 0.68
CA ALA A 118 -0.63 -7.62 1.38
C ALA A 118 -0.09 -7.21 2.72
N LEU A 119 -0.19 -8.14 3.66
CA LEU A 119 0.40 -7.98 4.97
C LEU A 119 1.83 -8.48 4.82
N CYS A 120 2.80 -7.65 5.09
CA CYS A 120 4.19 -7.90 4.78
C CYS A 120 5.15 -7.55 5.91
N LYS A 121 6.32 -8.15 5.88
CA LYS A 121 7.42 -7.78 6.76
C LYS A 121 8.50 -7.14 5.90
N GLY A 122 9.12 -6.09 6.39
CA GLY A 122 10.16 -5.42 5.64
C GLY A 122 11.46 -6.18 5.63
N LYS A 123 11.93 -6.52 4.45
CA LYS A 123 13.22 -7.21 4.31
C LYS A 123 14.36 -6.35 4.77
N HIS A 124 14.27 -5.08 4.45
CA HIS A 124 15.34 -4.16 4.75
C HIS A 124 15.55 -4.00 6.25
N THR A 125 14.49 -3.90 7.00
CA THR A 125 14.59 -3.77 8.43
C THR A 125 15.18 -5.03 9.03
N TYR A 126 14.80 -6.17 8.49
CA TYR A 126 15.29 -7.45 8.97
C TYR A 126 16.80 -7.55 8.71
N ASP A 127 17.23 -7.23 7.51
CA ASP A 127 18.62 -7.30 7.15
C ASP A 127 19.44 -6.34 7.98
N LYS A 128 18.92 -5.16 8.20
CA LYS A 128 19.61 -4.18 8.95
C LYS A 128 19.82 -4.63 10.37
N LYS A 129 18.86 -5.30 10.92
CA LYS A 129 18.96 -5.77 12.25
C LYS A 129 20.02 -6.81 12.37
N GLN A 130 20.09 -7.70 11.42
CA GLN A 130 21.10 -8.71 11.44
C GLN A 130 22.47 -8.13 11.27
N SER A 131 22.56 -7.21 10.40
CA SER A 131 23.82 -6.58 10.14
C SER A 131 24.35 -5.92 11.39
N LEU A 132 23.49 -5.32 12.16
CA LEU A 132 23.93 -4.70 13.34
C LEU A 132 24.37 -5.65 14.34
N ALA A 133 23.78 -6.76 14.37
CA ALA A 133 24.13 -7.70 15.36
C ALA A 133 25.47 -8.20 14.97
N GLU A 134 25.73 -8.29 13.72
CA GLU A 134 26.96 -8.77 13.28
C GLU A 134 28.03 -7.75 13.50
N ARG A 135 27.72 -6.54 13.47
CA ARG A 135 28.68 -5.54 13.66
C ARG A 135 28.72 -5.13 15.02
N ASP A 136 27.98 -5.64 15.71
CA ASP A 136 27.91 -5.35 16.99
C ASP A 136 27.51 -4.31 17.26
N GLN A 137 27.51 -3.72 16.63
CA GLN A 137 27.18 -2.71 16.83
C GLN A 137 26.03 -2.89 16.78
N LYS A 138 25.76 -3.70 16.41
CA LYS A 138 24.67 -3.93 16.27
C LYS A 138 24.10 -3.65 17.45
N ARG A 139 24.71 -3.54 18.47
CA ARG A 139 24.19 -3.35 19.62
C ARG A 139 23.59 -2.05 19.68
N ALA A 140 24.20 -1.11 19.34
CA ALA A 140 23.67 0.20 19.40
C ALA A 140 22.58 0.24 18.44
N LEU A 141 22.84 -0.35 17.33
CA LEU A 141 21.95 -0.37 16.36
C LEU A 141 20.84 -1.19 16.68
N ASP A 142 21.03 -2.21 17.41
CA ASP A 142 19.97 -3.01 17.76
C ASP A 142 19.05 -2.19 18.56
N ARG A 143 19.56 -1.34 19.37
CA ARG A 143 18.72 -0.49 20.10
C ARG A 143 18.00 0.42 19.22
N ALA A 144 18.66 1.00 18.27
CA ALA A 144 18.04 1.92 17.39
C ALA A 144 16.95 1.22 16.62
N ILE A 145 17.23 0.06 16.17
CA ILE A 145 16.25 -0.67 15.45
C ILE A 145 15.12 -0.99 16.32
N LYS A 146 15.37 -1.32 17.54
CA LYS A 146 14.32 -1.61 18.39
C LYS A 146 13.51 -0.45 18.66
N GLU A 147 14.07 0.68 18.86
CA GLU A 147 13.32 1.83 19.10
C GLU A 147 12.45 2.22 18.00
N TYR A 148 12.93 2.16 16.80
CA TYR A 148 12.10 2.65 15.81
C TYR A 148 11.24 1.60 15.24
N ARG A 149 11.52 0.36 15.50
CA ARG A 149 10.66 -0.60 15.05
C ARG A 149 9.75 -0.88 16.10
N HIS A 150 10.04 -0.48 17.19
CA HIS A 150 9.23 -0.75 18.19
C HIS A 150 8.40 0.24 18.43
#